data_b555ff13ce496712dfbbe6af5291849e
#
_entry.id   b555ff13ce496712dfbbe6af5291849e
#
_cell.length_a   1.000
_cell.length_b   1.000
_cell.length_c   1.000
_cell.angle_alpha   90.00
_cell.angle_beta   90.00
_cell.angle_gamma   90.00
#
_symmetry.space_group_name_H-M   'P 1'
#
loop_
_entity.id
_entity.type
_entity.pdbx_description
1 polymer ?
#
loop_
_entity_poly.entity_id
_entity_poly.type
_entity_poly.pdbx_seq_one_letter_code
_entity_poly.pdbx_strand_id
1 'polypeptide(L)' 'MTRYSFQITNGQNFLHSEELASDAAAWHEAILTVRDIESTLSSKGGNWSLEVRRDEKPIFRIDVTARRIEP' A
#
# COMPACT_ATOMS: atom_id res chain seq x y z
N MET A 1 17.08 -7.37 12.04
CA MET A 1 15.81 -6.89 11.49
C MET A 1 16.03 -5.63 10.68
N THR A 2 15.25 -5.45 9.64
CA THR A 2 15.37 -4.32 8.73
C THR A 2 14.16 -3.43 8.83
N ARG A 3 14.36 -2.12 8.70
CA ARG A 3 13.26 -1.17 8.74
C ARG A 3 12.60 -1.04 7.38
N TYR A 4 11.29 -1.19 7.37
CA TYR A 4 10.46 -1.03 6.18
C TYR A 4 9.49 0.11 6.41
N SER A 5 9.26 0.91 5.38
CA SER A 5 8.29 1.99 5.40
C SER A 5 7.19 1.69 4.39
N PHE A 6 5.94 1.91 4.81
CA PHE A 6 4.75 1.68 4.00
C PHE A 6 4.07 3.02 3.81
N GLN A 7 4.10 3.54 2.60
CA GLN A 7 3.48 4.82 2.27
C GLN A 7 2.23 4.59 1.45
N ILE A 8 1.11 5.05 1.97
CA ILE A 8 -0.20 4.94 1.32
C ILE A 8 -0.61 6.31 0.84
N THR A 9 -1.01 6.41 -0.42
CA THR A 9 -1.46 7.67 -1.02
C THR A 9 -2.84 7.49 -1.66
N ASN A 10 -3.79 8.32 -1.27
CA ASN A 10 -5.15 8.33 -1.82
C ASN A 10 -5.72 9.75 -1.88
N GLY A 11 -4.87 10.74 -2.16
CA GLY A 11 -5.19 12.15 -1.99
C GLY A 11 -4.66 12.71 -0.68
N GLN A 12 -4.35 11.83 0.27
CA GLN A 12 -3.62 12.12 1.50
C GLN A 12 -2.49 11.12 1.61
N ASN A 13 -1.47 11.46 2.37
CA ASN A 13 -0.32 10.58 2.57
C ASN A 13 -0.34 10.01 3.98
N PHE A 14 -0.21 8.70 4.07
CA PHE A 14 -0.04 8.00 5.34
C PHE A 14 1.26 7.25 5.29
N LEU A 15 2.04 7.33 6.36
CA LEU A 15 3.32 6.65 6.46
C LEU A 15 3.35 5.82 7.73
N HIS A 16 3.70 4.56 7.56
CA HIS A 16 3.89 3.63 8.66
C HIS A 16 5.24 2.95 8.51
N SER A 17 5.99 2.85 9.58
CA SER A 17 7.29 2.18 9.57
C SER A 17 7.27 1.00 10.54
N GLU A 18 7.95 -0.08 10.15
CA GLU A 18 7.95 -1.30 10.92
C GLU A 18 9.26 -2.06 10.68
N GLU A 19 9.76 -2.74 11.69
CA GLU A 19 10.92 -3.61 11.53
C GLU A 19 10.45 -5.02 11.25
N LEU A 20 10.95 -5.59 10.15
CA LEU A 20 10.56 -6.92 9.70
C LEU A 20 11.79 -7.75 9.36
N ALA A 21 11.61 -9.05 9.34
CA ALA A 21 12.72 -9.98 9.18
C ALA A 21 13.21 -10.09 7.74
N SER A 22 12.35 -9.83 6.76
CA SER A 22 12.70 -10.06 5.35
C SER A 22 11.79 -9.28 4.41
N ASP A 23 12.18 -9.20 3.14
CA ASP A 23 11.34 -8.62 2.10
C ASP A 23 10.05 -9.43 1.92
N ALA A 24 10.11 -10.75 2.13
CA ALA A 24 8.91 -11.59 2.06
C ALA A 24 7.90 -11.20 3.14
N ALA A 25 8.37 -10.91 4.35
CA ALA A 25 7.52 -10.43 5.42
C ALA A 25 6.92 -9.07 5.09
N ALA A 26 7.70 -8.19 4.48
CA ALA A 26 7.23 -6.88 4.04
C ALA A 26 6.15 -7.01 2.94
N TRP A 27 6.34 -7.93 2.01
CA TRP A 27 5.34 -8.22 0.98
C TRP A 27 4.03 -8.71 1.59
N HIS A 28 4.11 -9.59 2.58
CA HIS A 28 2.94 -10.11 3.29
C HIS A 28 2.16 -8.98 3.97
N GLU A 29 2.87 -8.07 4.66
CA GLU A 29 2.24 -6.91 5.28
C GLU A 29 1.61 -5.99 4.23
N ALA A 30 2.25 -5.81 3.09
CA ALA A 30 1.72 -5.02 1.99
C ALA A 30 0.38 -5.58 1.49
N ILE A 31 0.29 -6.89 1.33
CA ILE A 31 -0.94 -7.55 0.87
C ILE A 31 -2.07 -7.38 1.90
N LEU A 32 -1.77 -7.49 3.20
CA LEU A 32 -2.77 -7.25 4.23
C LEU A 32 -3.27 -5.80 4.18
N THR A 33 -2.37 -4.85 3.95
CA THR A 33 -2.73 -3.44 3.80
C THR A 33 -3.64 -3.22 2.60
N VAL A 34 -3.34 -3.86 1.46
CA VAL A 34 -4.17 -3.77 0.25
C VAL A 34 -5.58 -4.29 0.50
N ARG A 35 -5.73 -5.36 1.27
CA ARG A 35 -7.05 -5.88 1.62
C ARG A 35 -7.86 -4.87 2.41
N ASP A 36 -7.23 -4.16 3.34
CA ASP A 36 -7.89 -3.10 4.08
C ASP A 36 -8.31 -1.95 3.17
N ILE A 37 -7.45 -1.59 2.22
CA ILE A 37 -7.74 -0.56 1.21
C ILE A 37 -8.96 -0.96 0.38
N GLU A 38 -9.00 -2.21 -0.09
CA GLU A 38 -10.11 -2.70 -0.91
C GLU A 38 -11.45 -2.55 -0.21
N SER A 39 -11.49 -2.76 1.10
CA SER A 39 -12.72 -2.66 1.88
C SER A 39 -13.24 -1.23 1.96
N THR A 40 -12.43 -0.23 1.67
CA THR A 40 -12.80 1.19 1.73
C THR A 40 -13.13 1.79 0.37
N LEU A 41 -12.94 1.05 -0.72
CA LEU A 41 -13.25 1.54 -2.06
C LEU A 41 -14.76 1.74 -2.23
N SER A 42 -15.13 2.86 -2.83
CA SER A 42 -16.53 3.13 -3.12
C SER A 42 -16.89 2.71 -4.54
N SER A 43 -18.18 2.54 -4.81
CA SER A 43 -18.67 2.24 -6.14
C SER A 43 -18.45 3.37 -7.14
N LYS A 44 -18.11 4.56 -6.65
CA LYS A 44 -17.79 5.72 -7.50
C LYS A 44 -16.37 5.66 -8.04
N GLY A 45 -15.55 4.77 -7.48
CA GLY A 45 -14.17 4.62 -7.88
C GLY A 45 -13.21 5.24 -6.89
N GLY A 46 -11.94 5.15 -7.20
CA GLY A 46 -10.87 5.71 -6.39
C GLY A 46 -9.53 5.12 -6.77
N ASN A 47 -8.49 5.80 -6.36
CA ASN A 47 -7.12 5.37 -6.59
C ASN A 47 -6.36 5.33 -5.27
N TRP A 48 -5.66 4.23 -5.05
CA TRP A 48 -4.75 4.07 -3.93
C TRP A 48 -3.41 3.59 -4.44
N SER A 49 -2.35 4.10 -3.86
CA SER A 49 -1.00 3.60 -4.13
C SER A 49 -0.35 3.24 -2.82
N LEU A 50 0.33 2.10 -2.80
CA LEU A 50 1.13 1.67 -1.68
C LEU A 50 2.56 1.49 -2.17
N GLU A 51 3.51 2.19 -1.54
CA GLU A 51 4.93 2.01 -1.81
C GLU A 51 5.60 1.48 -0.56
N VAL A 52 6.37 0.42 -0.73
CA VAL A 52 7.14 -0.19 0.35
C VAL A 52 8.61 0.10 0.10
N ARG A 53 9.28 0.65 1.10
CA ARG A 53 10.71 0.97 1.05
C ARG A 53 11.45 0.17 2.11
N ARG A 54 12.63 -0.29 1.75
CA ARG A 54 13.57 -0.90 2.67
C ARG A 54 14.72 0.07 2.85
N ASP A 55 14.89 0.60 4.08
CA ASP A 55 15.94 1.58 4.38
C ASP A 55 15.92 2.76 3.37
N GLU A 56 14.73 3.29 3.11
CA GLU A 56 14.48 4.41 2.19
C GLU A 56 14.59 4.05 0.71
N LYS A 57 14.87 2.79 0.37
CA LYS A 57 14.97 2.34 -1.01
C LYS A 57 13.66 1.66 -1.42
N PRO A 58 12.96 2.14 -2.45
CA PRO A 58 11.73 1.52 -2.90
C PRO A 58 11.99 0.08 -3.38
N ILE A 59 11.17 -0.86 -2.89
CA ILE A 59 11.28 -2.27 -3.29
C ILE A 59 9.99 -2.82 -3.88
N PHE A 60 8.82 -2.33 -3.43
CA PHE A 60 7.52 -2.76 -3.95
C PHE A 60 6.62 -1.56 -4.18
N ARG A 61 5.75 -1.66 -5.17
CA ARG A 61 4.68 -0.72 -5.37
C ARG A 61 3.42 -1.46 -5.81
N ILE A 62 2.30 -1.14 -5.17
CA ILE A 62 1.00 -1.71 -5.51
C ILE A 62 0.05 -0.54 -5.75
N ASP A 63 -0.58 -0.54 -6.91
CA ASP A 63 -1.60 0.45 -7.24
C ASP A 63 -2.95 -0.25 -7.28
N VAL A 64 -3.93 0.36 -6.60
CA VAL A 64 -5.30 -0.13 -6.58
C VAL A 64 -6.18 0.93 -7.20
N THR A 65 -6.89 0.58 -8.25
CA THR A 65 -7.75 1.51 -8.98
C THR A 65 -9.12 0.89 -9.14
N ALA A 66 -10.13 1.64 -8.74
CA ALA A 66 -11.52 1.28 -8.99
C ALA A 66 -12.13 2.39 -9.85
N ARG A 67 -12.87 2.00 -10.87
CA ARG A 67 -13.46 2.96 -11.80
C ARG A 67 -14.84 2.49 -12.22
N ARG A 68 -15.80 3.41 -12.15
CA ARG A 68 -17.14 3.15 -12.64
C ARG A 68 -17.15 3.39 -14.15
N ILE A 69 -17.58 2.40 -14.92
CA ILE A 69 -17.62 2.49 -16.37
C ILE A 69 -18.94 3.08 -16.84
N GLU A 70 -20.02 2.79 -16.14
CA GLU A 70 -21.33 3.36 -16.45
C GLU A 70 -21.45 4.80 -15.97
N PRO A 71 -22.05 5.69 -16.79
CA PRO A 71 -22.33 7.04 -16.34
C PRO A 71 -23.41 7.13 -15.27
#